data_6671f4ed82098b393452f8ff2b8906a9
#
_entry.id   6671f4ed82098b393452f8ff2b8906a9
#
_cell.length_a   1.000
_cell.length_b   1.000
_cell.length_c   1.000
_cell.angle_alpha   90.00
_cell.angle_beta   90.00
_cell.angle_gamma   90.00
#
_symmetry.space_group_name_H-M   'P 1'
#
loop_
_entity.id
_entity.type
_entity.pdbx_description
1 polymer ?
#
loop_
_entity_poly.entity_id
_entity_poly.type
_entity_poly.pdbx_seq_one_letter_code
_entity_poly.pdbx_strand_id
1 'polypeptide(L)'
;MSTAPVKIAVTGAAGQICYSLLFRIASGSLLGDTPIELRLLEITPALKALEGVVMELDDCAFPTLAGVEIGDDPEKVFDGVNHALLVGARPRGPGMERGDLLEANGGIFAPQGKALNKVAADDVKVTVTGNPANTNALIAMNNAPDIPREQFSALTRLDHNRAISQLAAKLSVPVTEIRKMTIWGNHSATQYPDLFHCEVSGENAAQKVGDQAWLENDFIPTVAKRGAAIIEARGASSAASAASATVDHARDWALGTPEGDWVSMSVVSDGSYGVPEGIISSFPATTGRRL
;
A
#
# COMPACT_ATOMS: atom_id res chain seq x y z
N MET A 1 7.92 2.37 -31.48
CA MET A 1 9.10 1.97 -30.71
C MET A 1 8.58 1.33 -29.44
N SER A 2 8.93 0.09 -29.14
CA SER A 2 8.53 -0.53 -27.87
C SER A 2 9.26 0.21 -26.74
N THR A 3 8.54 0.89 -25.88
CA THR A 3 9.10 1.42 -24.64
C THR A 3 9.53 0.24 -23.78
N ALA A 4 10.67 0.32 -23.10
CA ALA A 4 11.11 -0.71 -22.17
C ALA A 4 10.00 -0.95 -21.11
N PRO A 5 9.76 -2.20 -20.69
CA PRO A 5 8.77 -2.48 -19.68
C PRO A 5 9.11 -1.80 -18.34
N VAL A 6 8.08 -1.34 -17.62
CA VAL A 6 8.24 -0.79 -16.26
C VAL A 6 8.52 -1.94 -15.31
N LYS A 7 9.61 -1.86 -14.56
CA LYS A 7 9.99 -2.89 -13.59
C LYS A 7 9.28 -2.66 -12.26
N ILE A 8 8.54 -3.67 -11.80
CA ILE A 8 7.78 -3.64 -10.54
C ILE A 8 8.28 -4.74 -9.63
N ALA A 9 8.93 -4.37 -8.54
CA ALA A 9 9.34 -5.31 -7.50
C ALA A 9 8.23 -5.55 -6.48
N VAL A 10 8.07 -6.81 -6.05
CA VAL A 10 7.14 -7.20 -4.99
C VAL A 10 7.87 -8.13 -4.02
N THR A 11 7.83 -7.82 -2.72
CA THR A 11 8.48 -8.63 -1.67
C THR A 11 7.49 -9.51 -0.91
N GLY A 12 7.93 -10.66 -0.42
CA GLY A 12 7.03 -11.66 0.16
C GLY A 12 6.08 -12.23 -0.89
N ALA A 13 6.61 -12.41 -2.10
CA ALA A 13 5.83 -12.60 -3.32
C ALA A 13 5.02 -13.91 -3.34
N ALA A 14 5.42 -14.93 -2.58
CA ALA A 14 4.66 -16.18 -2.39
C ALA A 14 3.54 -16.06 -1.35
N GLY A 15 3.40 -14.90 -0.67
CA GLY A 15 2.41 -14.68 0.39
C GLY A 15 0.99 -14.44 -0.15
N GLN A 16 0.00 -14.58 0.74
CA GLN A 16 -1.43 -14.47 0.39
C GLN A 16 -1.83 -13.13 -0.21
N ILE A 17 -1.28 -12.01 0.30
CA ILE A 17 -1.54 -10.67 -0.26
C ILE A 17 -0.97 -10.62 -1.67
N CYS A 18 0.25 -11.08 -1.85
CA CYS A 18 0.95 -11.04 -3.13
C CYS A 18 0.28 -11.93 -4.18
N TYR A 19 -0.21 -13.11 -3.82
CA TYR A 19 -0.99 -13.95 -4.71
C TYR A 19 -2.21 -13.21 -5.29
N SER A 20 -2.91 -12.39 -4.49
CA SER A 20 -4.01 -11.56 -5.00
C SER A 20 -3.52 -10.29 -5.73
N LEU A 21 -2.32 -9.81 -5.43
CA LEU A 21 -1.76 -8.56 -5.94
C LEU A 21 -1.17 -8.74 -7.34
N LEU A 22 -0.37 -9.80 -7.55
CA LEU A 22 0.42 -10.02 -8.76
C LEU A 22 -0.46 -10.12 -10.00
N PHE A 23 -1.55 -10.88 -9.94
CA PHE A 23 -2.49 -11.04 -11.06
C PHE A 23 -3.21 -9.74 -11.41
N ARG A 24 -3.50 -8.87 -10.43
CA ARG A 24 -4.07 -7.53 -10.66
C ARG A 24 -3.06 -6.61 -11.33
N ILE A 25 -1.81 -6.64 -10.91
CA ILE A 25 -0.75 -5.86 -11.54
C ILE A 25 -0.56 -6.33 -13.00
N ALA A 26 -0.43 -7.64 -13.18
CA ALA A 26 -0.21 -8.26 -14.49
C ALA A 26 -1.39 -8.05 -15.46
N SER A 27 -2.63 -7.94 -14.95
CA SER A 27 -3.81 -7.62 -15.76
C SER A 27 -3.97 -6.14 -16.14
N GLY A 28 -3.00 -5.28 -15.79
CA GLY A 28 -3.02 -3.86 -16.10
C GLY A 28 -3.72 -2.97 -15.07
N SER A 29 -4.18 -3.50 -13.92
CA SER A 29 -4.89 -2.69 -12.93
C SER A 29 -4.05 -1.55 -12.34
N LEU A 30 -2.71 -1.65 -12.38
CA LEU A 30 -1.81 -0.62 -11.84
C LEU A 30 -1.46 0.44 -12.91
N LEU A 31 -0.96 0.04 -14.08
CA LEU A 31 -0.42 0.95 -15.09
C LEU A 31 -1.17 0.92 -16.44
N GLY A 32 -2.37 0.34 -16.46
CA GLY A 32 -3.13 0.18 -17.70
C GLY A 32 -2.43 -0.75 -18.70
N ASP A 33 -2.38 -0.35 -19.95
CA ASP A 33 -1.78 -1.14 -21.05
C ASP A 33 -0.24 -1.03 -21.12
N THR A 34 0.40 -0.39 -20.13
CA THR A 34 1.86 -0.27 -20.09
C THR A 34 2.49 -1.64 -19.87
N PRO A 35 3.44 -2.07 -20.73
CA PRO A 35 4.17 -3.32 -20.48
C PRO A 35 4.96 -3.27 -19.18
N ILE A 36 4.87 -4.34 -18.40
CA ILE A 36 5.52 -4.47 -17.10
C ILE A 36 6.41 -5.70 -17.02
N GLU A 37 7.43 -5.62 -16.21
CA GLU A 37 8.24 -6.76 -15.78
C GLU A 37 8.12 -6.91 -14.26
N LEU A 38 7.72 -8.09 -13.79
CA LEU A 38 7.63 -8.39 -12.37
C LEU A 38 8.96 -8.89 -11.83
N ARG A 39 9.42 -8.31 -10.74
CA ARG A 39 10.61 -8.65 -9.98
C ARG A 39 10.20 -9.14 -8.59
N LEU A 40 10.25 -10.45 -8.36
CA LEU A 40 9.62 -11.08 -7.20
C LEU A 40 10.67 -11.53 -6.19
N LEU A 41 10.69 -10.87 -5.03
CA LEU A 41 11.60 -11.18 -3.93
C LEU A 41 10.92 -12.07 -2.91
N GLU A 42 11.58 -13.18 -2.58
CA GLU A 42 11.12 -14.08 -1.52
C GLU A 42 12.32 -14.65 -0.74
N ILE A 43 12.07 -15.22 0.42
CA ILE A 43 13.10 -15.96 1.17
C ILE A 43 13.40 -17.30 0.47
N THR A 44 14.64 -17.77 0.54
CA THR A 44 15.09 -19.01 -0.13
C THR A 44 14.14 -20.20 0.08
N PRO A 45 13.61 -20.48 1.30
CA PRO A 45 12.71 -21.62 1.50
C PRO A 45 11.38 -21.53 0.76
N ALA A 46 10.94 -20.32 0.37
CA ALA A 46 9.66 -20.10 -0.30
C ALA A 46 9.79 -19.94 -1.83
N LEU A 47 11.00 -19.95 -2.39
CA LEU A 47 11.22 -19.83 -3.85
C LEU A 47 10.47 -20.92 -4.63
N LYS A 48 10.41 -22.15 -4.10
CA LYS A 48 9.68 -23.25 -4.77
C LYS A 48 8.18 -22.99 -4.89
N ALA A 49 7.57 -22.37 -3.87
CA ALA A 49 6.17 -21.96 -3.93
C ALA A 49 5.97 -20.79 -4.93
N LEU A 50 6.94 -19.90 -4.99
CA LEU A 50 6.93 -18.76 -5.92
C LEU A 50 7.03 -19.20 -7.38
N GLU A 51 7.80 -20.25 -7.69
CA GLU A 51 7.81 -20.86 -9.04
C GLU A 51 6.39 -21.29 -9.49
N GLY A 52 5.59 -21.84 -8.56
CA GLY A 52 4.19 -22.19 -8.86
C GLY A 52 3.33 -20.97 -9.19
N VAL A 53 3.54 -19.85 -8.48
CA VAL A 53 2.84 -18.58 -8.78
C VAL A 53 3.23 -18.04 -10.15
N VAL A 54 4.50 -18.18 -10.55
CA VAL A 54 4.96 -17.77 -11.89
C VAL A 54 4.28 -18.61 -12.97
N MET A 55 4.18 -19.93 -12.78
CA MET A 55 3.46 -20.80 -13.73
C MET A 55 2.01 -20.35 -13.92
N GLU A 56 1.31 -19.97 -12.85
CA GLU A 56 -0.07 -19.46 -12.96
C GLU A 56 -0.14 -18.08 -13.65
N LEU A 57 0.86 -17.22 -13.45
CA LEU A 57 0.95 -15.95 -14.17
C LEU A 57 1.14 -16.17 -15.68
N ASP A 58 1.97 -17.16 -16.05
CA ASP A 58 2.19 -17.57 -17.44
C ASP A 58 0.90 -18.14 -18.05
N ASP A 59 0.18 -18.98 -17.31
CA ASP A 59 -1.09 -19.59 -17.74
C ASP A 59 -2.18 -18.52 -17.98
N CYS A 60 -2.13 -17.37 -17.29
CA CYS A 60 -3.06 -16.26 -17.53
C CYS A 60 -2.81 -15.52 -18.85
N ALA A 61 -1.63 -15.64 -19.44
CA ALA A 61 -1.26 -15.02 -20.73
C ALA A 61 -1.59 -13.51 -20.79
N PHE A 62 -1.30 -12.76 -19.74
CA PHE A 62 -1.59 -11.32 -19.69
C PHE A 62 -0.79 -10.56 -20.74
N PRO A 63 -1.43 -9.75 -21.61
CA PRO A 63 -0.75 -9.04 -22.68
C PRO A 63 0.20 -7.93 -22.19
N THR A 64 0.02 -7.48 -20.95
CA THR A 64 0.85 -6.45 -20.30
C THR A 64 2.08 -7.03 -19.59
N LEU A 65 2.13 -8.34 -19.33
CA LEU A 65 3.23 -8.99 -18.64
C LEU A 65 4.35 -9.34 -19.61
N ALA A 66 5.42 -8.55 -19.62
CA ALA A 66 6.58 -8.75 -20.50
C ALA A 66 7.58 -9.78 -19.96
N GLY A 67 7.58 -10.02 -18.64
CA GLY A 67 8.46 -11.00 -18.01
C GLY A 67 8.28 -11.07 -16.50
N VAL A 68 8.80 -12.16 -15.91
CA VAL A 68 8.85 -12.36 -14.47
C VAL A 68 10.25 -12.86 -14.10
N GLU A 69 10.87 -12.21 -13.12
CA GLU A 69 12.12 -12.65 -12.51
C GLU A 69 11.91 -12.88 -11.02
N ILE A 70 12.41 -14.00 -10.50
CA ILE A 70 12.29 -14.37 -9.08
C ILE A 70 13.67 -14.50 -8.44
N GLY A 71 13.76 -14.20 -7.15
CA GLY A 71 15.01 -14.37 -6.41
C GLY A 71 14.88 -14.12 -4.92
N ASP A 72 15.98 -14.41 -4.20
CA ASP A 72 16.13 -14.19 -2.77
C ASP A 72 17.22 -13.16 -2.45
N ASP A 73 17.85 -12.59 -3.47
CA ASP A 73 18.84 -11.52 -3.36
C ASP A 73 18.22 -10.16 -3.69
N PRO A 74 18.02 -9.26 -2.69
CA PRO A 74 17.38 -7.96 -2.92
C PRO A 74 18.12 -7.10 -3.96
N GLU A 75 19.45 -7.13 -4.02
CA GLU A 75 20.20 -6.29 -4.97
C GLU A 75 19.93 -6.72 -6.43
N LYS A 76 19.75 -8.02 -6.67
CA LYS A 76 19.41 -8.51 -8.01
C LYS A 76 17.97 -8.21 -8.37
N VAL A 77 17.04 -8.48 -7.43
CA VAL A 77 15.60 -8.29 -7.69
C VAL A 77 15.26 -6.81 -7.86
N PHE A 78 15.90 -5.91 -7.11
CA PHE A 78 15.61 -4.47 -7.17
C PHE A 78 16.39 -3.72 -8.27
N ASP A 79 17.20 -4.39 -9.08
CA ASP A 79 18.01 -3.75 -10.12
C ASP A 79 17.15 -3.01 -11.15
N GLY A 80 17.26 -1.67 -11.15
CA GLY A 80 16.56 -0.78 -12.06
C GLY A 80 15.05 -0.74 -11.90
N VAL A 81 14.48 -1.13 -10.74
CA VAL A 81 13.02 -1.10 -10.52
C VAL A 81 12.49 0.32 -10.38
N ASN A 82 11.33 0.58 -11.02
CA ASN A 82 10.61 1.85 -10.96
C ASN A 82 9.54 1.87 -9.85
N HIS A 83 9.01 0.70 -9.48
CA HIS A 83 8.07 0.55 -8.36
C HIS A 83 8.51 -0.59 -7.46
N ALA A 84 8.64 -0.35 -6.17
CA ALA A 84 8.93 -1.36 -5.16
C ALA A 84 7.77 -1.46 -4.17
N LEU A 85 7.05 -2.59 -4.20
CA LEU A 85 5.94 -2.88 -3.31
C LEU A 85 6.45 -3.81 -2.21
N LEU A 86 6.77 -3.24 -1.04
CA LEU A 86 7.33 -3.96 0.10
C LEU A 86 6.19 -4.54 0.95
N VAL A 87 5.78 -5.76 0.63
CA VAL A 87 4.61 -6.43 1.24
C VAL A 87 5.03 -7.43 2.31
N GLY A 88 6.13 -8.17 2.09
CA GLY A 88 6.64 -9.15 3.02
C GLY A 88 7.07 -8.54 4.34
N ALA A 89 6.51 -9.02 5.45
CA ALA A 89 6.83 -8.59 6.80
C ALA A 89 6.66 -9.74 7.80
N ARG A 90 7.32 -9.66 8.95
CA ARG A 90 7.09 -10.60 10.04
C ARG A 90 5.76 -10.25 10.74
N PRO A 91 4.75 -11.14 10.71
CA PRO A 91 3.52 -10.91 11.45
C PRO A 91 3.78 -11.00 12.96
N ARG A 92 2.97 -10.27 13.76
CA ARG A 92 3.01 -10.38 15.21
C ARG A 92 2.50 -11.77 15.63
N GLY A 93 3.37 -12.53 16.29
CA GLY A 93 3.01 -13.82 16.87
C GLY A 93 2.45 -13.69 18.30
N PRO A 94 1.82 -14.76 18.82
CA PRO A 94 1.41 -14.82 20.22
C PRO A 94 2.61 -14.62 21.15
N GLY A 95 2.46 -13.75 22.16
CA GLY A 95 3.51 -13.46 23.16
C GLY A 95 4.63 -12.55 22.66
N MET A 96 4.61 -12.08 21.42
CA MET A 96 5.62 -11.18 20.87
C MET A 96 5.40 -9.75 21.37
N GLU A 97 6.42 -9.15 21.99
CA GLU A 97 6.41 -7.76 22.40
C GLU A 97 6.58 -6.82 21.19
N ARG A 98 6.29 -5.51 21.39
CA ARG A 98 6.47 -4.51 20.31
C ARG A 98 7.95 -4.38 19.89
N GLY A 99 8.86 -4.48 20.85
CA GLY A 99 10.30 -4.43 20.59
C GLY A 99 10.77 -5.57 19.68
N ASP A 100 10.33 -6.80 19.98
CA ASP A 100 10.69 -8.00 19.20
C ASP A 100 10.18 -7.87 17.75
N LEU A 101 8.97 -7.34 17.58
CA LEU A 101 8.38 -7.12 16.26
C LEU A 101 9.16 -6.05 15.48
N LEU A 102 9.59 -4.99 16.16
CA LEU A 102 10.38 -3.91 15.55
C LEU A 102 11.75 -4.43 15.12
N GLU A 103 12.43 -5.22 15.96
CA GLU A 103 13.73 -5.82 15.63
C GLU A 103 13.60 -6.79 14.44
N ALA A 104 12.62 -7.69 14.47
CA ALA A 104 12.39 -8.65 13.39
C ALA A 104 12.10 -7.97 12.05
N ASN A 105 11.28 -6.93 12.04
CA ASN A 105 10.99 -6.18 10.82
C ASN A 105 12.15 -5.25 10.42
N GLY A 106 12.90 -4.72 11.38
CA GLY A 106 14.15 -4.01 11.11
C GLY A 106 15.15 -4.86 10.31
N GLY A 107 15.26 -6.14 10.67
CA GLY A 107 16.08 -7.13 9.95
C GLY A 107 15.60 -7.41 8.51
N ILE A 108 14.35 -7.09 8.18
CA ILE A 108 13.78 -7.25 6.81
C ILE A 108 13.92 -5.94 6.02
N PHE A 109 13.43 -4.83 6.57
CA PHE A 109 13.28 -3.58 5.82
C PHE A 109 14.58 -2.76 5.71
N ALA A 110 15.52 -2.88 6.64
CA ALA A 110 16.80 -2.19 6.55
C ALA A 110 17.67 -2.72 5.40
N PRO A 111 17.87 -4.05 5.22
CA PRO A 111 18.56 -4.57 4.04
C PRO A 111 17.87 -4.23 2.72
N GLN A 112 16.53 -4.25 2.67
CA GLN A 112 15.77 -3.89 1.47
C GLN A 112 15.95 -2.40 1.13
N GLY A 113 15.94 -1.51 2.13
CA GLY A 113 16.24 -0.09 1.94
C GLY A 113 17.65 0.13 1.36
N LYS A 114 18.65 -0.54 1.91
CA LYS A 114 20.04 -0.48 1.40
C LYS A 114 20.17 -0.99 -0.02
N ALA A 115 19.49 -2.07 -0.36
CA ALA A 115 19.50 -2.62 -1.71
C ALA A 115 18.84 -1.67 -2.70
N LEU A 116 17.64 -1.13 -2.37
CA LEU A 116 16.98 -0.11 -3.20
C LEU A 116 17.88 1.09 -3.44
N ASN A 117 18.53 1.61 -2.39
CA ASN A 117 19.46 2.74 -2.50
C ASN A 117 20.59 2.51 -3.49
N LYS A 118 21.03 1.26 -3.60
CA LYS A 118 22.19 0.88 -4.41
C LYS A 118 21.84 0.64 -5.88
N VAL A 119 20.66 0.06 -6.16
CA VAL A 119 20.39 -0.51 -7.50
C VAL A 119 19.04 -0.13 -8.10
N ALA A 120 18.13 0.51 -7.39
CA ALA A 120 16.85 0.93 -7.95
C ALA A 120 17.01 2.06 -8.98
N ALA A 121 15.99 2.27 -9.81
CA ALA A 121 15.96 3.42 -10.71
C ALA A 121 15.83 4.73 -9.92
N ASP A 122 16.32 5.84 -10.46
CA ASP A 122 16.30 7.16 -9.82
C ASP A 122 14.87 7.65 -9.51
N ASP A 123 13.89 7.18 -10.28
CA ASP A 123 12.47 7.53 -10.15
C ASP A 123 11.66 6.53 -9.33
N VAL A 124 12.32 5.61 -8.63
CA VAL A 124 11.67 4.53 -7.87
C VAL A 124 10.61 5.07 -6.91
N LYS A 125 9.45 4.42 -6.88
CA LYS A 125 8.38 4.68 -5.89
C LYS A 125 8.26 3.48 -4.97
N VAL A 126 8.53 3.69 -3.69
CA VAL A 126 8.54 2.64 -2.67
C VAL A 126 7.25 2.69 -1.86
N THR A 127 6.38 1.69 -2.03
CA THR A 127 5.15 1.54 -1.26
C THR A 127 5.28 0.41 -0.26
N VAL A 128 5.17 0.72 1.03
CA VAL A 128 5.27 -0.27 2.10
C VAL A 128 3.87 -0.69 2.57
N THR A 129 3.55 -1.97 2.39
CA THR A 129 2.29 -2.60 2.81
C THR A 129 2.47 -3.47 4.05
N GLY A 130 3.66 -4.04 4.22
CA GLY A 130 3.99 -4.92 5.36
C GLY A 130 3.91 -4.21 6.70
N ASN A 131 3.14 -4.79 7.66
CA ASN A 131 2.90 -4.18 8.97
C ASN A 131 4.03 -4.43 9.97
N PRO A 132 4.32 -3.41 10.83
CA PRO A 132 3.69 -2.07 10.94
C PRO A 132 4.13 -1.12 9.84
N ALA A 133 3.23 -0.78 8.91
CA ALA A 133 3.56 -0.16 7.63
C ALA A 133 4.31 1.18 7.77
N ASN A 134 3.84 2.10 8.60
CA ASN A 134 4.48 3.40 8.80
C ASN A 134 5.92 3.25 9.35
N THR A 135 6.10 2.36 10.33
CA THR A 135 7.42 2.10 10.94
C THR A 135 8.37 1.44 9.93
N ASN A 136 7.88 0.44 9.21
CA ASN A 136 8.67 -0.29 8.21
C ASN A 136 9.10 0.62 7.05
N ALA A 137 8.22 1.53 6.62
CA ALA A 137 8.56 2.54 5.63
C ALA A 137 9.65 3.51 6.13
N LEU A 138 9.56 3.94 7.39
CA LEU A 138 10.57 4.80 8.02
C LEU A 138 11.92 4.08 8.10
N ILE A 139 11.93 2.78 8.44
CA ILE A 139 13.15 1.96 8.47
C ILE A 139 13.77 1.86 7.08
N ALA A 140 12.98 1.49 6.06
CA ALA A 140 13.48 1.37 4.69
C ALA A 140 14.05 2.70 4.19
N MET A 141 13.33 3.81 4.38
CA MET A 141 13.72 5.16 3.98
C MET A 141 15.04 5.60 4.65
N ASN A 142 15.19 5.40 5.97
CA ASN A 142 16.41 5.77 6.67
C ASN A 142 17.62 4.91 6.30
N ASN A 143 17.42 3.78 5.64
CA ASN A 143 18.48 2.94 5.09
C ASN A 143 18.70 3.15 3.58
N ALA A 144 18.04 4.14 2.98
CA ALA A 144 18.17 4.51 1.58
C ALA A 144 18.39 6.03 1.43
N PRO A 145 19.53 6.56 1.92
CA PRO A 145 19.77 8.00 2.04
C PRO A 145 19.85 8.76 0.72
N ASP A 146 20.14 8.09 -0.40
CA ASP A 146 20.26 8.70 -1.71
C ASP A 146 18.92 8.74 -2.48
N ILE A 147 17.92 7.97 -2.03
CA ILE A 147 16.56 8.05 -2.58
C ILE A 147 15.82 9.20 -1.89
N PRO A 148 15.23 10.15 -2.65
CA PRO A 148 14.41 11.23 -2.10
C PRO A 148 13.31 10.69 -1.17
N ARG A 149 13.12 11.36 -0.01
CA ARG A 149 12.16 10.91 1.01
C ARG A 149 10.73 10.84 0.51
N GLU A 150 10.36 11.73 -0.41
CA GLU A 150 9.05 11.77 -1.06
C GLU A 150 8.78 10.58 -1.98
N GLN A 151 9.79 9.74 -2.26
CA GLN A 151 9.66 8.49 -3.00
C GLN A 151 9.30 7.30 -2.09
N PHE A 152 9.08 7.54 -0.79
CA PHE A 152 8.62 6.53 0.17
C PHE A 152 7.20 6.83 0.64
N SER A 153 6.38 5.80 0.69
CA SER A 153 5.01 5.86 1.20
C SER A 153 4.64 4.55 1.90
N ALA A 154 3.75 4.64 2.90
CA ALA A 154 3.14 3.48 3.53
C ALA A 154 1.64 3.41 3.24
N LEU A 155 1.10 2.20 3.24
CA LEU A 155 -0.29 1.94 2.86
C LEU A 155 -1.27 2.33 3.97
N THR A 156 -2.11 3.34 3.72
CA THR A 156 -3.36 3.64 4.45
C THR A 156 -4.58 3.60 3.54
N ARG A 157 -4.39 3.26 2.26
CA ARG A 157 -5.46 3.16 1.27
C ARG A 157 -6.50 2.09 1.64
N LEU A 158 -6.12 1.02 2.35
CA LEU A 158 -7.08 0.03 2.82
C LEU A 158 -8.05 0.62 3.84
N ASP A 159 -7.57 1.45 4.75
CA ASP A 159 -8.41 2.15 5.73
C ASP A 159 -9.30 3.20 5.06
N HIS A 160 -8.75 3.92 4.09
CA HIS A 160 -9.48 4.84 3.22
C HIS A 160 -10.65 4.14 2.51
N ASN A 161 -10.39 3.00 1.86
CA ASN A 161 -11.42 2.23 1.16
C ASN A 161 -12.48 1.67 2.13
N ARG A 162 -12.08 1.27 3.35
CA ARG A 162 -13.01 0.88 4.43
C ARG A 162 -13.92 2.02 4.84
N ALA A 163 -13.36 3.22 5.02
CA ALA A 163 -14.12 4.41 5.39
C ALA A 163 -15.15 4.77 4.30
N ILE A 164 -14.73 4.79 3.04
CA ILE A 164 -15.64 5.00 1.90
C ILE A 164 -16.77 3.97 1.91
N SER A 165 -16.44 2.69 2.06
CA SER A 165 -17.44 1.61 2.05
C SER A 165 -18.46 1.73 3.20
N GLN A 166 -18.02 2.10 4.41
CA GLN A 166 -18.92 2.30 5.56
C GLN A 166 -19.83 3.52 5.35
N LEU A 167 -19.29 4.62 4.83
CA LEU A 167 -20.07 5.83 4.54
C LEU A 167 -21.09 5.58 3.41
N ALA A 168 -20.68 4.89 2.35
CA ALA A 168 -21.56 4.51 1.25
C ALA A 168 -22.75 3.66 1.73
N ALA A 169 -22.49 2.68 2.61
CA ALA A 169 -23.52 1.84 3.19
C ALA A 169 -24.48 2.64 4.12
N LYS A 170 -23.95 3.56 4.95
CA LYS A 170 -24.78 4.43 5.84
C LYS A 170 -25.76 5.27 5.05
N LEU A 171 -25.30 5.83 3.93
CA LEU A 171 -26.10 6.76 3.10
C LEU A 171 -26.84 6.08 1.95
N SER A 172 -26.60 4.78 1.73
CA SER A 172 -27.16 4.02 0.59
C SER A 172 -26.83 4.65 -0.77
N VAL A 173 -25.55 5.08 -0.94
CA VAL A 173 -25.03 5.66 -2.18
C VAL A 173 -23.90 4.81 -2.77
N PRO A 174 -23.64 4.92 -4.09
CA PRO A 174 -22.45 4.32 -4.68
C PRO A 174 -21.15 4.86 -4.10
N VAL A 175 -20.11 4.04 -3.97
CA VAL A 175 -18.77 4.46 -3.49
C VAL A 175 -18.15 5.54 -4.38
N THR A 176 -18.53 5.61 -5.66
CA THR A 176 -18.05 6.58 -6.64
C THR A 176 -18.54 8.02 -6.39
N GLU A 177 -19.56 8.19 -5.55
CA GLU A 177 -20.05 9.52 -5.14
C GLU A 177 -19.28 10.12 -3.97
N ILE A 178 -18.40 9.33 -3.33
CA ILE A 178 -17.63 9.77 -2.17
C ILE A 178 -16.24 10.22 -2.63
N ARG A 179 -15.89 11.44 -2.25
CA ARG A 179 -14.61 12.07 -2.56
C ARG A 179 -13.99 12.67 -1.31
N LYS A 180 -12.69 12.98 -1.40
CA LYS A 180 -11.95 13.67 -0.36
C LYS A 180 -11.97 12.97 0.99
N MET A 181 -12.11 11.64 0.99
CA MET A 181 -11.93 10.86 2.21
C MET A 181 -10.51 10.99 2.71
N THR A 182 -10.34 11.17 4.02
CA THR A 182 -9.04 11.27 4.65
C THR A 182 -8.94 10.31 5.84
N ILE A 183 -7.83 9.58 5.88
CA ILE A 183 -7.39 8.86 7.07
C ILE A 183 -6.18 9.60 7.63
N TRP A 184 -6.25 10.03 8.87
CA TRP A 184 -5.15 10.67 9.57
C TRP A 184 -4.36 9.68 10.42
N GLY A 185 -3.05 9.87 10.52
CA GLY A 185 -2.18 9.18 11.46
C GLY A 185 -1.58 7.87 10.96
N ASN A 186 -1.54 6.86 11.81
CA ASN A 186 -0.92 5.57 11.51
C ASN A 186 -1.94 4.54 11.01
N HIS A 187 -1.48 3.58 10.21
CA HIS A 187 -2.24 2.35 9.95
C HIS A 187 -2.31 1.49 11.22
N SER A 188 -3.20 1.88 12.15
CA SER A 188 -3.40 1.25 13.46
C SER A 188 -4.77 1.58 14.01
N ALA A 189 -5.11 1.06 15.20
CA ALA A 189 -6.36 1.39 15.89
C ALA A 189 -6.48 2.87 16.32
N THR A 190 -5.39 3.66 16.18
CA THR A 190 -5.38 5.11 16.48
C THR A 190 -5.60 5.98 15.25
N GLN A 191 -5.83 5.39 14.09
CA GLN A 191 -6.18 6.12 12.87
C GLN A 191 -7.50 6.89 13.04
N TYR A 192 -7.62 8.02 12.37
CA TYR A 192 -8.84 8.82 12.40
C TYR A 192 -9.40 9.00 10.98
N PRO A 193 -10.53 8.37 10.64
CA PRO A 193 -11.26 8.62 9.41
C PRO A 193 -12.07 9.91 9.52
N ASP A 194 -11.83 10.85 8.61
CA ASP A 194 -12.37 12.21 8.66
C ASP A 194 -13.55 12.38 7.69
N LEU A 195 -14.75 12.64 8.25
CA LEU A 195 -15.93 12.97 7.46
C LEU A 195 -16.14 14.49 7.30
N PHE A 196 -15.44 15.33 8.07
CA PHE A 196 -15.66 16.78 8.06
C PHE A 196 -15.14 17.45 6.78
N HIS A 197 -14.15 16.83 6.13
CA HIS A 197 -13.60 17.29 4.85
C HIS A 197 -13.99 16.38 3.68
N CYS A 198 -14.71 15.29 3.95
CA CYS A 198 -15.21 14.36 2.95
C CYS A 198 -16.48 14.91 2.27
N GLU A 199 -16.65 14.57 1.01
CA GLU A 199 -17.81 14.97 0.20
C GLU A 199 -18.57 13.72 -0.30
N VAL A 200 -19.89 13.84 -0.37
CA VAL A 200 -20.80 12.86 -0.97
C VAL A 200 -21.67 13.58 -1.99
N SER A 201 -21.50 13.30 -3.28
CA SER A 201 -22.20 14.01 -4.38
C SER A 201 -21.99 15.54 -4.33
N GLY A 202 -20.82 16.00 -3.88
CA GLY A 202 -20.46 17.42 -3.75
C GLY A 202 -20.96 18.11 -2.47
N GLU A 203 -21.67 17.42 -1.59
CA GLU A 203 -22.12 17.92 -0.30
C GLU A 203 -21.20 17.41 0.83
N ASN A 204 -21.08 18.18 1.93
CA ASN A 204 -20.27 17.77 3.09
C ASN A 204 -20.81 16.49 3.72
N ALA A 205 -19.95 15.48 3.86
CA ALA A 205 -20.35 14.15 4.34
C ALA A 205 -20.86 14.15 5.78
N ALA A 206 -20.22 14.90 6.69
CA ALA A 206 -20.63 14.96 8.09
C ALA A 206 -22.03 15.59 8.25
N GLN A 207 -22.32 16.64 7.47
CA GLN A 207 -23.65 17.27 7.45
C GLN A 207 -24.72 16.32 6.87
N LYS A 208 -24.38 15.60 5.79
CA LYS A 208 -25.31 14.67 5.12
C LYS A 208 -25.62 13.47 6.00
N VAL A 209 -24.66 12.99 6.78
CA VAL A 209 -24.87 11.94 7.79
C VAL A 209 -25.74 12.46 8.94
N GLY A 210 -25.46 13.65 9.47
CA GLY A 210 -26.25 14.31 10.52
C GLY A 210 -26.37 13.51 11.83
N ASP A 211 -25.48 12.53 12.07
CA ASP A 211 -25.56 11.57 13.17
C ASP A 211 -24.18 11.45 13.84
N GLN A 212 -23.95 12.34 14.81
CA GLN A 212 -22.68 12.37 15.57
C GLN A 212 -22.47 11.08 16.37
N ALA A 213 -23.55 10.49 16.90
CA ALA A 213 -23.44 9.25 17.65
C ALA A 213 -22.97 8.08 16.78
N TRP A 214 -23.46 7.98 15.54
CA TRP A 214 -22.97 7.01 14.59
C TRP A 214 -21.50 7.25 14.22
N LEU A 215 -21.11 8.51 13.99
CA LEU A 215 -19.71 8.86 13.66
C LEU A 215 -18.75 8.35 14.77
N GLU A 216 -19.06 8.63 16.04
CA GLU A 216 -18.18 8.34 17.17
C GLU A 216 -18.24 6.87 17.62
N ASN A 217 -19.42 6.26 17.63
CA ASN A 217 -19.63 4.94 18.22
C ASN A 217 -19.59 3.80 17.20
N ASP A 218 -19.83 4.08 15.92
CA ASP A 218 -19.90 3.07 14.86
C ASP A 218 -18.81 3.28 13.79
N PHE A 219 -18.80 4.43 13.13
CA PHE A 219 -17.94 4.65 11.95
C PHE A 219 -16.46 4.59 12.29
N ILE A 220 -15.98 5.45 13.21
CA ILE A 220 -14.57 5.50 13.59
C ILE A 220 -14.07 4.16 14.13
N PRO A 221 -14.76 3.52 15.11
CA PRO A 221 -14.32 2.23 15.62
C PRO A 221 -14.38 1.10 14.59
N THR A 222 -15.39 1.10 13.73
CA THR A 222 -15.53 0.06 12.69
C THR A 222 -14.40 0.14 11.67
N VAL A 223 -14.06 1.33 11.19
CA VAL A 223 -12.95 1.51 10.25
C VAL A 223 -11.64 1.09 10.92
N ALA A 224 -11.35 1.58 12.12
CA ALA A 224 -10.11 1.32 12.84
C ALA A 224 -9.91 -0.16 13.23
N LYS A 225 -11.01 -0.88 13.56
CA LYS A 225 -10.97 -2.28 14.02
C LYS A 225 -11.35 -3.30 12.95
N ARG A 226 -11.62 -2.90 11.72
CA ARG A 226 -12.07 -3.81 10.65
C ARG A 226 -11.10 -4.98 10.41
N GLY A 227 -9.80 -4.75 10.54
CA GLY A 227 -8.80 -5.81 10.39
C GLY A 227 -8.97 -6.93 11.42
N ALA A 228 -9.24 -6.59 12.67
CA ALA A 228 -9.50 -7.57 13.73
C ALA A 228 -10.80 -8.34 13.49
N ALA A 229 -11.87 -7.66 13.07
CA ALA A 229 -13.14 -8.30 12.74
C ALA A 229 -13.02 -9.30 11.57
N ILE A 230 -12.17 -8.99 10.58
CA ILE A 230 -11.89 -9.92 9.45
C ILE A 230 -11.13 -11.15 9.96
N ILE A 231 -10.15 -10.99 10.84
CA ILE A 231 -9.41 -12.11 11.42
C ILE A 231 -10.35 -13.00 12.24
N GLU A 232 -11.22 -12.41 13.04
CA GLU A 232 -12.23 -13.15 13.81
C GLU A 232 -13.17 -13.98 12.91
N ALA A 233 -13.65 -13.37 11.82
CA ALA A 233 -14.59 -14.01 10.91
C ALA A 233 -13.94 -15.05 9.97
N ARG A 234 -12.71 -14.78 9.47
CA ARG A 234 -12.01 -15.59 8.46
C ARG A 234 -10.96 -16.55 9.01
N GLY A 235 -10.49 -16.34 10.25
CA GLY A 235 -9.30 -17.00 10.78
C GLY A 235 -7.98 -16.54 10.14
N ALA A 236 -8.01 -15.52 9.27
CA ALA A 236 -6.84 -14.99 8.57
C ALA A 236 -6.96 -13.49 8.33
N SER A 237 -5.82 -12.82 8.20
CA SER A 237 -5.76 -11.38 7.90
C SER A 237 -6.33 -11.06 6.52
N SER A 238 -6.66 -9.76 6.31
CA SER A 238 -7.05 -9.23 5.00
C SER A 238 -5.95 -9.52 3.96
N ALA A 239 -6.32 -10.13 2.85
CA ALA A 239 -5.40 -10.42 1.74
C ALA A 239 -5.86 -9.70 0.46
N ALA A 240 -6.99 -10.09 -0.11
CA ALA A 240 -7.48 -9.53 -1.37
C ALA A 240 -7.77 -8.03 -1.29
N SER A 241 -8.35 -7.54 -0.18
CA SER A 241 -8.60 -6.11 0.01
C SER A 241 -7.32 -5.30 0.24
N ALA A 242 -6.31 -5.89 0.91
CA ALA A 242 -5.00 -5.27 1.04
C ALA A 242 -4.28 -5.19 -0.32
N ALA A 243 -4.36 -6.25 -1.13
CA ALA A 243 -3.84 -6.27 -2.49
C ALA A 243 -4.52 -5.19 -3.37
N SER A 244 -5.86 -5.10 -3.33
CA SER A 244 -6.61 -4.08 -4.05
C SER A 244 -6.18 -2.67 -3.66
N ALA A 245 -6.10 -2.40 -2.35
CA ALA A 245 -5.69 -1.10 -1.83
C ALA A 245 -4.23 -0.74 -2.19
N THR A 246 -3.33 -1.74 -2.26
CA THR A 246 -1.94 -1.53 -2.71
C THR A 246 -1.90 -1.14 -4.18
N VAL A 247 -2.71 -1.77 -5.02
CA VAL A 247 -2.83 -1.40 -6.45
C VAL A 247 -3.40 0.01 -6.58
N ASP A 248 -4.51 0.33 -5.89
CA ASP A 248 -5.13 1.66 -5.92
C ASP A 248 -4.13 2.75 -5.51
N HIS A 249 -3.37 2.52 -4.42
CA HIS A 249 -2.37 3.44 -3.92
C HIS A 249 -1.23 3.67 -4.94
N ALA A 250 -0.64 2.60 -5.45
CA ALA A 250 0.45 2.67 -6.40
C ALA A 250 0.01 3.28 -7.75
N ARG A 251 -1.23 2.97 -8.19
CA ARG A 251 -1.83 3.53 -9.39
C ARG A 251 -2.03 5.03 -9.29
N ASP A 252 -2.65 5.52 -8.22
CA ASP A 252 -2.86 6.95 -8.02
C ASP A 252 -1.52 7.69 -7.92
N TRP A 253 -0.52 7.05 -7.32
CA TRP A 253 0.81 7.64 -7.26
C TRP A 253 1.51 7.69 -8.64
N ALA A 254 1.32 6.68 -9.47
CA ALA A 254 1.94 6.62 -10.79
C ALA A 254 1.20 7.46 -11.85
N LEU A 255 -0.13 7.42 -11.84
CA LEU A 255 -0.96 7.98 -12.90
C LEU A 255 -1.61 9.32 -12.53
N GLY A 256 -1.50 9.74 -11.27
CA GLY A 256 -2.16 10.91 -10.71
C GLY A 256 -3.50 10.60 -10.06
N THR A 257 -3.82 11.35 -9.01
CA THR A 257 -5.14 11.31 -8.36
C THR A 257 -6.21 11.93 -9.28
N PRO A 258 -7.49 11.54 -9.12
CA PRO A 258 -8.57 12.18 -9.86
C PRO A 258 -8.61 13.70 -9.64
N GLU A 259 -8.97 14.45 -10.67
CA GLU A 259 -9.11 15.91 -10.57
C GLU A 259 -10.17 16.30 -9.54
N GLY A 260 -9.82 17.24 -8.66
CA GLY A 260 -10.70 17.72 -7.59
C GLY A 260 -10.86 16.74 -6.41
N ASP A 261 -10.04 15.69 -6.36
CA ASP A 261 -10.04 14.70 -5.29
C ASP A 261 -8.63 14.53 -4.70
N TRP A 262 -8.56 13.96 -3.49
CA TRP A 262 -7.35 13.48 -2.87
C TRP A 262 -7.55 12.08 -2.29
N VAL A 263 -6.45 11.43 -1.98
CA VAL A 263 -6.45 10.10 -1.37
C VAL A 263 -5.60 10.10 -0.10
N SER A 264 -5.82 9.14 0.78
CA SER A 264 -4.99 8.97 1.97
C SER A 264 -3.70 8.25 1.61
N MET A 265 -2.56 8.90 1.87
CA MET A 265 -1.22 8.31 1.74
C MET A 265 -0.41 8.59 2.99
N SER A 266 0.25 7.57 3.53
CA SER A 266 1.25 7.78 4.57
C SER A 266 2.56 8.20 3.94
N VAL A 267 2.92 9.45 4.14
CA VAL A 267 4.14 10.08 3.59
C VAL A 267 4.97 10.70 4.71
N VAL A 268 6.19 11.08 4.39
CA VAL A 268 7.06 11.79 5.35
C VAL A 268 6.46 13.13 5.68
N SER A 269 6.29 13.42 6.96
CA SER A 269 5.81 14.71 7.42
C SER A 269 6.85 15.81 7.19
N ASP A 270 6.38 16.91 6.65
CA ASP A 270 7.11 18.18 6.50
C ASP A 270 6.79 19.21 7.62
N GLY A 271 6.13 18.76 8.70
CA GLY A 271 5.65 19.61 9.78
C GLY A 271 4.23 20.15 9.58
N SER A 272 3.61 19.96 8.41
CA SER A 272 2.24 20.35 8.14
C SER A 272 1.27 19.71 9.13
N TYR A 273 0.15 20.41 9.40
CA TYR A 273 -0.87 19.98 10.37
C TYR A 273 -0.36 19.77 11.81
N GLY A 274 0.84 20.28 12.15
CA GLY A 274 1.44 20.09 13.46
C GLY A 274 1.98 18.68 13.72
N VAL A 275 2.11 17.85 12.70
CA VAL A 275 2.73 16.53 12.79
C VAL A 275 4.25 16.71 12.74
N PRO A 276 5.03 16.14 13.69
CA PRO A 276 6.48 16.30 13.70
C PRO A 276 7.14 15.90 12.38
N GLU A 277 8.12 16.70 11.93
CA GLU A 277 8.88 16.43 10.71
C GLU A 277 9.60 15.08 10.76
N GLY A 278 9.70 14.45 9.60
CA GLY A 278 10.52 13.25 9.40
C GLY A 278 9.87 11.93 9.82
N ILE A 279 8.70 11.96 10.48
CA ILE A 279 7.93 10.73 10.71
C ILE A 279 7.02 10.45 9.50
N ILE A 280 6.63 9.18 9.32
CA ILE A 280 5.67 8.78 8.28
C ILE A 280 4.27 8.70 8.88
N SER A 281 3.37 9.53 8.38
CA SER A 281 1.98 9.65 8.84
C SER A 281 1.04 9.78 7.65
N SER A 282 -0.21 9.38 7.80
CA SER A 282 -1.22 9.50 6.76
C SER A 282 -1.81 10.90 6.69
N PHE A 283 -1.87 11.42 5.47
CA PHE A 283 -2.40 12.73 5.12
C PHE A 283 -3.31 12.63 3.88
N PRO A 284 -4.16 13.64 3.63
CA PRO A 284 -4.74 13.84 2.31
C PRO A 284 -3.63 14.22 1.32
N ALA A 285 -3.53 13.48 0.23
CA ALA A 285 -2.49 13.68 -0.76
C ALA A 285 -3.07 13.73 -2.17
N THR A 286 -2.54 14.62 -2.99
CA THR A 286 -2.72 14.64 -4.44
C THR A 286 -1.41 14.28 -5.11
N THR A 287 -1.50 13.56 -6.22
CA THR A 287 -0.34 13.19 -7.01
C THR A 287 -0.55 13.65 -8.45
N GLY A 288 0.49 14.20 -9.07
CA GLY A 288 0.48 14.58 -10.47
C GLY A 288 1.10 13.47 -11.33
N ARG A 289 0.61 13.30 -12.55
CA ARG A 289 1.24 12.44 -13.54
C ARG A 289 2.59 13.07 -13.91
N ARG A 290 3.70 12.39 -13.60
CA ARG A 290 5.00 12.73 -14.20
C ARG A 290 5.01 12.03 -15.57
N LEU A 291 4.95 12.83 -16.63
CA LEU A 291 5.11 12.39 -18.00
C LEU A 291 6.59 12.14 -18.29
#